data_86550b31b3718deef6d90f6860c6ba18
#
_entry.id   86550b31b3718deef6d90f6860c6ba18
#
_cell.length_a   1.000
_cell.length_b   1.000
_cell.length_c   1.000
_cell.angle_alpha   90.00
_cell.angle_beta   90.00
_cell.angle_gamma   90.00
#
_symmetry.space_group_name_H-M   'P 1'
#
loop_
_entity.id
_entity.type
_entity.pdbx_description
1 polymer ?
#
loop_
_entity_poly.entity_id
_entity_poly.type
_entity_poly.pdbx_seq_one_letter_code
_entity_poly.pdbx_strand_id
1 'polypeptide(L)'
;WETYAKNPGKVATKEGMRKIIHREWDIEFAFEGRRFWNLRRWLTAVDELNEEQYGWNIVGQNAREFYNNFREPVRVWAKRKFISPRDYLFPLQSEEVMISGCVQNPGW
;
A
#
# COMPACT_ATOMS: atom_id res chain seq x y z
N TRP A 1 -0.44 -10.23 24.95
CA TRP A 1 0.06 -10.16 23.56
C TRP A 1 1.06 -11.29 23.26
N GLU A 2 2.14 -11.39 24.02
CA GLU A 2 3.22 -12.36 23.74
C GLU A 2 2.76 -13.82 23.75
N THR A 3 1.83 -14.17 24.60
CA THR A 3 1.29 -15.55 24.75
C THR A 3 0.54 -16.03 23.50
N TYR A 4 -0.13 -15.13 22.79
CA TYR A 4 -1.01 -15.45 21.64
C TYR A 4 -0.49 -14.95 20.30
N ALA A 5 0.59 -14.17 20.30
CA ALA A 5 1.14 -13.61 19.07
C ALA A 5 1.92 -14.66 18.26
N LYS A 6 1.72 -14.69 16.94
CA LYS A 6 2.52 -15.50 16.01
C LYS A 6 4.02 -15.22 16.11
N ASN A 7 4.38 -13.97 16.41
CA ASN A 7 5.76 -13.49 16.54
C ASN A 7 5.90 -12.70 17.86
N PRO A 8 6.04 -13.36 19.00
CA PRO A 8 6.02 -12.70 20.31
C PRO A 8 7.15 -11.66 20.48
N GLY A 9 8.34 -11.92 19.94
CA GLY A 9 9.47 -10.99 20.02
C GLY A 9 9.32 -9.70 19.22
N LYS A 10 8.27 -9.57 18.42
CA LYS A 10 8.05 -8.38 17.57
C LYS A 10 7.84 -7.09 18.39
N VAL A 11 7.29 -7.21 19.60
CA VAL A 11 7.05 -6.05 20.50
C VAL A 11 8.34 -5.54 21.15
N ALA A 12 9.38 -6.36 21.22
CA ALA A 12 10.64 -6.02 21.89
C ALA A 12 11.48 -4.98 21.11
N THR A 13 11.17 -4.74 19.86
CA THR A 13 11.93 -3.80 19.02
C THR A 13 11.08 -2.60 18.59
N LYS A 14 11.71 -1.44 18.44
CA LYS A 14 11.06 -0.21 17.93
C LYS A 14 10.41 -0.44 16.55
N GLU A 15 11.10 -1.14 15.67
CA GLU A 15 10.60 -1.45 14.33
C GLU A 15 9.42 -2.43 14.37
N GLY A 16 9.51 -3.45 15.20
CA GLY A 16 8.44 -4.41 15.39
C GLY A 16 7.19 -3.76 15.96
N MET A 17 7.34 -2.93 17.00
CA MET A 17 6.23 -2.17 17.57
C MET A 17 5.61 -1.21 16.54
N ARG A 18 6.42 -0.51 15.75
CA ARG A 18 5.92 0.35 14.67
C ARG A 18 5.09 -0.42 13.66
N LYS A 19 5.54 -1.61 13.23
CA LYS A 19 4.76 -2.47 12.31
C LYS A 19 3.42 -2.90 12.90
N ILE A 20 3.38 -3.15 14.20
CA ILE A 20 2.12 -3.47 14.90
C ILE A 20 1.18 -2.26 14.87
N ILE A 21 1.68 -1.09 15.27
CA ILE A 21 0.90 0.15 15.30
C ILE A 21 0.37 0.49 13.90
N HIS A 22 1.20 0.40 12.85
CA HIS A 22 0.76 0.63 11.47
C HIS A 22 -0.33 -0.36 11.06
N ARG A 23 -0.20 -1.64 11.45
CA ARG A 23 -1.20 -2.67 11.13
C ARG A 23 -2.53 -2.41 11.84
N GLU A 24 -2.51 -2.08 13.12
CA GLU A 24 -3.71 -1.70 13.87
C GLU A 24 -4.37 -0.46 13.28
N TRP A 25 -3.57 0.53 12.90
CA TRP A 25 -4.05 1.72 12.21
C TRP A 25 -4.77 1.40 10.89
N ASP A 26 -4.21 0.49 10.09
CA ASP A 26 -4.80 0.07 8.84
C ASP A 26 -6.12 -0.67 9.03
N ILE A 27 -6.25 -1.44 10.10
CA ILE A 27 -7.48 -2.17 10.45
C ILE A 27 -8.54 -1.21 10.97
N GLU A 28 -8.18 -0.35 11.90
CA GLU A 28 -9.11 0.59 12.55
C GLU A 28 -9.69 1.60 11.56
N PHE A 29 -8.87 2.10 10.65
CA PHE A 29 -9.27 3.08 9.64
C PHE A 29 -9.53 2.46 8.25
N ALA A 30 -9.87 1.18 8.20
CA ALA A 30 -10.27 0.52 6.97
C ALA A 30 -11.47 1.24 6.33
N PHE A 31 -11.42 1.43 5.02
CA PHE A 31 -12.45 2.13 4.20
C PHE A 31 -12.61 3.64 4.47
N GLU A 32 -11.80 4.25 5.32
CA GLU A 32 -11.84 5.70 5.56
C GLU A 32 -10.94 6.52 4.63
N GLY A 33 -10.33 5.91 3.63
CA GLY A 33 -9.44 6.58 2.66
C GLY A 33 -8.09 7.02 3.23
N ARG A 34 -7.77 6.71 4.48
CA ARG A 34 -6.54 7.17 5.15
C ARG A 34 -5.30 6.42 4.73
N ARG A 35 -5.41 5.17 4.25
CA ARG A 35 -4.27 4.32 3.92
C ARG A 35 -3.34 4.96 2.89
N PHE A 36 -3.89 5.53 1.83
CA PHE A 36 -3.08 6.21 0.79
C PHE A 36 -2.17 7.30 1.38
N TRP A 37 -2.72 8.17 2.22
CA TRP A 37 -1.98 9.25 2.87
C TRP A 37 -0.96 8.72 3.88
N ASN A 38 -1.30 7.69 4.63
CA ASN A 38 -0.41 7.07 5.60
C ASN A 38 0.80 6.42 4.94
N LEU A 39 0.61 5.66 3.86
CA LEU A 39 1.71 5.05 3.11
C LEU A 39 2.68 6.09 2.55
N ARG A 40 2.16 7.22 2.07
CA ARG A 40 3.00 8.34 1.61
C ARG A 40 3.76 8.97 2.77
N ARG A 41 3.09 9.26 3.88
CA ARG A 41 3.71 9.86 5.08
C ARG A 41 4.76 8.94 5.72
N TRP A 42 4.53 7.64 5.70
CA TRP A 42 5.47 6.65 6.24
C TRP A 42 6.58 6.27 5.26
N LEU A 43 6.52 6.76 4.03
CA LEU A 43 7.43 6.45 2.94
C LEU A 43 7.48 4.95 2.57
N THR A 44 6.38 4.24 2.78
CA THR A 44 6.21 2.82 2.45
C THR A 44 5.35 2.59 1.20
N ALA A 45 4.92 3.66 0.53
CA ALA A 45 4.04 3.58 -0.62
C ALA A 45 4.65 2.84 -1.82
N VAL A 46 5.97 2.94 -2.03
CA VAL A 46 6.67 2.22 -3.10
C VAL A 46 6.51 0.71 -2.94
N ASP A 47 6.74 0.20 -1.73
CA ASP A 47 6.70 -1.23 -1.45
C ASP A 47 5.27 -1.75 -1.51
N GLU A 48 4.36 -1.10 -0.81
CA GLU A 48 2.97 -1.53 -0.64
C GLU A 48 2.09 -1.34 -1.89
N LEU A 49 2.31 -0.24 -2.65
CA LEU A 49 1.47 0.06 -3.81
C LEU A 49 1.96 -0.60 -5.11
N ASN A 50 3.21 -1.04 -5.17
CA ASN A 50 3.74 -1.80 -6.31
C ASN A 50 3.50 -3.30 -6.18
N GLU A 51 3.05 -3.79 -5.04
CA GLU A 51 2.66 -5.20 -4.88
C GLU A 51 1.51 -5.56 -5.81
N GLU A 52 1.58 -6.74 -6.39
CA GLU A 52 0.50 -7.27 -7.21
C GLU A 52 -0.71 -7.62 -6.32
N GLN A 53 -1.88 -7.25 -6.80
CA GLN A 53 -3.13 -7.58 -6.12
C GLN A 53 -3.69 -8.87 -6.68
N TYR A 54 -3.98 -9.79 -5.80
CA TYR A 54 -4.51 -11.09 -6.12
C TYR A 54 -5.92 -11.27 -5.53
N GLY A 55 -6.71 -12.11 -6.16
CA GLY A 55 -8.06 -12.40 -5.73
C GLY A 55 -8.50 -13.81 -6.11
N TRP A 56 -9.74 -14.08 -5.84
CA TRP A 56 -10.36 -15.36 -6.17
C TRP A 56 -10.55 -15.52 -7.68
N ASN A 57 -10.50 -16.77 -8.16
CA ASN A 57 -10.80 -17.07 -9.57
C ASN A 57 -12.32 -17.03 -9.81
N ILE A 58 -12.82 -15.87 -10.16
CA ILE A 58 -14.26 -15.66 -10.41
C ILE A 58 -14.81 -16.40 -11.64
N VAL A 59 -13.94 -16.93 -12.51
CA VAL A 59 -14.32 -17.73 -13.68
C VAL A 59 -14.26 -19.24 -13.41
N GLY A 60 -13.86 -19.63 -12.20
CA GLY A 60 -13.84 -21.03 -11.77
C GLY A 60 -15.22 -21.66 -11.78
N GLN A 61 -15.34 -22.86 -12.36
CA GLN A 61 -16.59 -23.58 -12.53
C GLN A 61 -17.06 -24.31 -11.26
N ASN A 62 -16.17 -24.46 -10.29
CA ASN A 62 -16.45 -25.14 -9.03
C ASN A 62 -15.67 -24.52 -7.87
N ALA A 63 -16.05 -24.89 -6.65
CA ALA A 63 -15.46 -24.34 -5.43
C ALA A 63 -13.94 -24.58 -5.36
N ARG A 64 -13.44 -25.70 -5.86
CA ARG A 64 -12.01 -25.99 -5.85
C ARG A 64 -11.23 -25.04 -6.75
N GLU A 65 -11.72 -24.74 -7.92
CA GLU A 65 -11.12 -23.78 -8.85
C GLU A 65 -11.24 -22.35 -8.31
N PHE A 66 -12.38 -22.01 -7.76
CA PHE A 66 -12.60 -20.70 -7.16
C PHE A 66 -11.64 -20.43 -5.99
N TYR A 67 -11.47 -21.39 -5.07
CA TYR A 67 -10.61 -21.24 -3.90
C TYR A 67 -9.13 -21.62 -4.13
N ASN A 68 -8.77 -22.10 -5.30
CA ASN A 68 -7.40 -22.55 -5.59
C ASN A 68 -6.40 -21.39 -5.70
N ASN A 69 -6.84 -20.17 -5.66
CA ASN A 69 -6.07 -18.96 -5.85
C ASN A 69 -4.92 -18.74 -4.86
N PHE A 70 -4.94 -19.42 -3.72
CA PHE A 70 -3.80 -19.37 -2.80
C PHE A 70 -2.54 -20.04 -3.38
N ARG A 71 -2.68 -20.87 -4.40
CA ARG A 71 -1.57 -21.53 -5.10
C ARG A 71 -1.25 -20.89 -6.44
N GLU A 72 -2.29 -20.43 -7.14
CA GLU A 72 -2.21 -19.78 -8.45
C GLU A 72 -3.06 -18.50 -8.40
N PRO A 73 -2.55 -17.45 -7.78
CA PRO A 73 -3.32 -16.23 -7.60
C PRO A 73 -3.66 -15.59 -8.94
N VAL A 74 -4.94 -15.27 -9.12
CA VAL A 74 -5.42 -14.56 -10.30
C VAL A 74 -5.31 -13.06 -10.06
N ARG A 75 -4.71 -12.35 -10.99
CA ARG A 75 -4.61 -10.90 -10.94
C ARG A 75 -5.99 -10.26 -11.06
N VAL A 76 -6.37 -9.48 -10.05
CA VAL A 76 -7.72 -8.91 -9.94
C VAL A 76 -7.94 -7.72 -10.87
N TRP A 77 -6.90 -6.91 -11.07
CA TRP A 77 -7.00 -5.65 -11.79
C TRP A 77 -5.71 -5.30 -12.54
N ALA A 78 -5.63 -4.04 -13.00
CA ALA A 78 -4.40 -3.52 -13.57
C ALA A 78 -3.28 -3.46 -12.51
N LYS A 79 -2.05 -3.69 -12.94
CA LYS A 79 -0.87 -3.53 -12.08
C LYS A 79 -0.75 -2.08 -11.66
N ARG A 80 -0.78 -1.83 -10.36
CA ARG A 80 -0.50 -0.51 -9.81
C ARG A 80 0.97 -0.16 -10.04
N LYS A 81 1.26 1.12 -10.20
CA LYS A 81 2.62 1.61 -10.36
C LYS A 81 2.78 2.90 -9.57
N PHE A 82 3.67 2.87 -8.59
CA PHE A 82 4.05 4.02 -7.79
C PHE A 82 5.53 4.31 -8.01
N ILE A 83 5.87 5.48 -8.47
CA ILE A 83 7.23 5.89 -8.85
C ILE A 83 7.78 6.86 -7.80
N SER A 84 8.86 6.48 -7.11
CA SER A 84 9.58 7.36 -6.20
C SER A 84 10.65 8.17 -6.97
N PRO A 85 10.89 9.43 -6.64
CA PRO A 85 10.20 10.26 -5.63
C PRO A 85 8.92 10.93 -6.14
N ARG A 86 8.64 10.83 -7.46
CA ARG A 86 7.59 11.56 -8.16
C ARG A 86 6.23 11.47 -7.47
N ASP A 87 5.74 10.24 -7.24
CA ASP A 87 4.38 10.01 -6.77
C ASP A 87 4.17 10.27 -5.26
N TYR A 88 5.25 10.58 -4.53
CA TYR A 88 5.15 11.10 -3.17
C TYR A 88 4.68 12.56 -3.13
N LEU A 89 4.88 13.30 -4.22
CA LEU A 89 4.51 14.69 -4.36
C LEU A 89 3.45 14.83 -5.45
N PHE A 90 2.61 15.86 -5.34
CA PHE A 90 1.70 16.21 -6.42
C PHE A 90 2.38 17.18 -7.38
N PRO A 91 2.03 17.14 -8.68
CA PRO A 91 2.49 18.17 -9.62
C PRO A 91 1.94 19.53 -9.23
N LEU A 92 2.75 20.56 -9.38
CA LEU A 92 2.28 21.94 -9.37
C LEU A 92 1.58 22.23 -10.69
N GLN A 93 0.52 23.02 -10.66
CA GLN A 93 -0.17 23.42 -11.87
C GLN A 93 0.76 24.24 -12.78
N SER A 94 0.76 23.96 -14.08
CA SER A 94 1.71 24.59 -15.01
C SER A 94 1.61 26.12 -15.03
N GLU A 95 0.41 26.66 -14.88
CA GLU A 95 0.20 28.11 -14.77
C GLU A 95 0.88 28.69 -13.53
N GLU A 96 0.77 28.03 -12.39
CA GLU A 96 1.42 28.48 -11.16
C GLU A 96 2.95 28.46 -11.29
N VAL A 97 3.50 27.42 -11.93
CA VAL A 97 4.94 27.34 -12.18
C VAL A 97 5.40 28.51 -13.08
N MET A 98 4.63 28.85 -14.13
CA MET A 98 4.98 29.95 -15.04
C MET A 98 4.84 31.33 -14.35
N ILE A 99 3.82 31.55 -13.56
CA ILE A 99 3.56 32.84 -12.90
C ILE A 99 4.51 33.09 -11.75
N SER A 100 4.72 32.08 -10.89
CA SER A 100 5.53 32.22 -9.66
C SER A 100 7.04 32.01 -9.92
N GLY A 101 7.44 31.41 -11.04
CA GLY A 101 8.81 31.00 -11.31
C GLY A 101 9.33 29.89 -10.41
N CYS A 102 8.44 29.19 -9.67
CA CYS A 102 8.84 28.08 -8.83
C CYS A 102 9.24 26.85 -9.66
N VAL A 103 10.06 25.98 -9.10
CA VAL A 103 10.49 24.75 -9.75
C VAL A 103 9.44 23.65 -9.52
N GLN A 104 9.12 22.93 -10.59
CA GLN A 104 8.22 21.76 -10.53
C GLN A 104 8.79 20.67 -9.61
N ASN A 105 7.90 19.93 -8.96
CA ASN A 105 8.27 18.78 -8.16
C ASN A 105 9.01 17.71 -9.01
N PRO A 106 9.98 16.99 -8.41
CA PRO A 106 10.81 16.03 -9.15
C PRO A 106 10.02 14.97 -9.89
N GLY A 107 10.26 14.83 -11.19
CA GLY A 107 9.67 13.80 -12.04
C GLY A 107 8.31 14.15 -12.65
N TRP A 108 7.84 15.38 -12.45
CA TRP A 108 6.63 15.94 -13.09
C TRP A 108 6.96 16.93 -14.18
#